data_878e06f473691290810eaca71a8d93af
#
_entry.id   878e06f473691290810eaca71a8d93af
#
_cell.length_a   1.000
_cell.length_b   1.000
_cell.length_c   1.000
_cell.angle_alpha   90.00
_cell.angle_beta   90.00
_cell.angle_gamma   90.00
#
_symmetry.space_group_name_H-M   'P 1'
#
loop_
_entity.id
_entity.type
_entity.pdbx_description
1 polymer ?
#
loop_
_entity_poly.entity_id
_entity_poly.type
_entity_poly.pdbx_seq_one_letter_code
_entity_poly.pdbx_strand_id
1 'polypeptide(L)'
;MNTSPYRAAAQQAIQHEHAEEFDLAVTFWRRAEMIAVKPVNQQWAATRAELCEKRHSLAARLDQWSEETNRRLQLAAETKAKKKLAESLEAHMNKTTSGEV
;
A
#
# COMPACT_ATOMS: atom_id res chain seq x y z
N MET A 1 -4.16 9.59 -38.22
CA MET A 1 -3.26 10.61 -37.68
C MET A 1 -2.16 10.00 -36.87
N ASN A 2 -0.95 10.41 -37.14
CA ASN A 2 0.19 9.84 -36.46
C ASN A 2 0.43 10.53 -35.12
N THR A 3 0.15 9.82 -34.03
CA THR A 3 0.53 10.26 -32.71
C THR A 3 2.03 10.06 -32.55
N SER A 4 2.77 11.05 -32.05
CA SER A 4 4.20 10.87 -31.82
C SER A 4 4.42 9.77 -30.78
N PRO A 5 5.55 9.03 -30.87
CA PRO A 5 5.89 8.01 -29.88
C PRO A 5 5.91 8.56 -28.45
N TYR A 6 6.43 9.77 -28.26
CA TYR A 6 6.42 10.45 -26.96
C TYR A 6 4.98 10.60 -26.43
N ARG A 7 4.09 11.12 -27.27
CA ARG A 7 2.70 11.36 -26.88
C ARG A 7 1.98 10.07 -26.52
N ALA A 8 2.22 9.00 -27.30
CA ALA A 8 1.62 7.71 -27.03
C ALA A 8 2.07 7.15 -25.65
N ALA A 9 3.36 7.22 -25.35
CA ALA A 9 3.89 6.79 -24.07
C ALA A 9 3.35 7.63 -22.92
N ALA A 10 3.31 8.95 -23.10
CA ALA A 10 2.79 9.88 -22.09
C ALA A 10 1.32 9.61 -21.80
N GLN A 11 0.52 9.35 -22.83
CA GLN A 11 -0.91 9.03 -22.65
C GLN A 11 -1.10 7.75 -21.86
N GLN A 12 -0.31 6.71 -22.13
CA GLN A 12 -0.35 5.47 -21.36
C GLN A 12 0.03 5.71 -19.91
N ALA A 13 1.08 6.50 -19.67
CA ALA A 13 1.49 6.87 -18.33
C ALA A 13 0.36 7.58 -17.57
N ILE A 14 -0.32 8.51 -18.21
CA ILE A 14 -1.45 9.24 -17.62
C ILE A 14 -2.58 8.28 -17.25
N GLN A 15 -2.89 7.33 -18.11
CA GLN A 15 -3.93 6.32 -17.84
C GLN A 15 -3.60 5.51 -16.61
N HIS A 16 -2.34 5.09 -16.45
CA HIS A 16 -1.90 4.34 -15.27
C HIS A 16 -1.89 5.21 -14.01
N GLU A 17 -1.53 6.50 -14.12
CA GLU A 17 -1.66 7.42 -12.99
C GLU A 17 -3.11 7.54 -12.50
N HIS A 18 -4.05 7.65 -13.43
CA HIS A 18 -5.49 7.74 -13.10
C HIS A 18 -6.00 6.46 -12.45
N ALA A 19 -5.44 5.32 -12.82
CA ALA A 19 -5.77 4.01 -12.23
C ALA A 19 -4.99 3.74 -10.95
N GLU A 20 -4.17 4.67 -10.50
CA GLU A 20 -3.29 4.52 -9.33
C GLU A 20 -2.26 3.39 -9.47
N GLU A 21 -1.95 3.02 -10.69
CA GLU A 21 -0.92 2.04 -11.03
C GLU A 21 0.41 2.76 -11.23
N PHE A 22 0.97 3.30 -10.14
CA PHE A 22 2.11 4.20 -10.20
C PHE A 22 3.39 3.54 -10.69
N ASP A 23 3.60 2.27 -10.43
CA ASP A 23 4.72 1.48 -10.95
C ASP A 23 4.71 1.44 -12.49
N LEU A 24 3.55 1.19 -13.08
CA LEU A 24 3.39 1.19 -14.54
C LEU A 24 3.50 2.60 -15.10
N ALA A 25 2.97 3.59 -14.40
CA ALA A 25 3.08 4.99 -14.81
C ALA A 25 4.56 5.41 -14.89
N VAL A 26 5.38 5.03 -13.92
CA VAL A 26 6.83 5.29 -13.94
C VAL A 26 7.47 4.70 -15.19
N THR A 27 7.16 3.45 -15.51
CA THR A 27 7.70 2.77 -16.69
C THR A 27 7.40 3.54 -17.97
N PHE A 28 6.16 3.97 -18.15
CA PHE A 28 5.76 4.71 -19.34
C PHE A 28 6.31 6.13 -19.37
N TRP A 29 6.40 6.82 -18.22
CA TRP A 29 7.02 8.13 -18.15
C TRP A 29 8.52 8.05 -18.45
N ARG A 30 9.23 7.02 -17.98
CA ARG A 30 10.64 6.82 -18.30
C ARG A 30 10.84 6.53 -19.79
N ARG A 31 9.94 5.77 -20.40
CA ARG A 31 9.94 5.57 -21.84
C ARG A 31 9.72 6.88 -22.59
N ALA A 32 8.76 7.68 -22.16
CA ALA A 32 8.47 8.99 -22.76
C ALA A 32 9.69 9.91 -22.66
N GLU A 33 10.36 9.92 -21.51
CA GLU A 33 11.61 10.68 -21.31
C GLU A 33 12.67 10.31 -22.34
N MET A 34 12.88 9.02 -22.57
CA MET A 34 13.90 8.51 -23.48
C MET A 34 13.62 8.86 -24.96
N ILE A 35 12.36 8.86 -25.35
CA ILE A 35 11.98 9.08 -26.76
C ILE A 35 11.58 10.51 -27.06
N ALA A 36 11.49 11.37 -26.05
CA ALA A 36 11.18 12.78 -26.25
C ALA A 36 12.31 13.49 -27.01
N VAL A 37 11.93 14.24 -28.04
CA VAL A 37 12.90 15.02 -28.84
C VAL A 37 13.13 16.39 -28.19
N LYS A 38 12.09 16.99 -27.65
CA LYS A 38 12.19 18.34 -27.06
C LYS A 38 12.65 18.26 -25.60
N PRO A 39 13.64 19.08 -25.21
CA PRO A 39 14.09 19.08 -23.80
C PRO A 39 12.98 19.33 -22.79
N VAL A 40 12.02 20.19 -23.11
CA VAL A 40 10.90 20.48 -22.22
C VAL A 40 10.05 19.24 -21.98
N ASN A 41 9.87 18.40 -22.98
CA ASN A 41 9.13 17.15 -22.87
C ASN A 41 9.93 16.09 -22.09
N GLN A 42 11.25 16.04 -22.29
CA GLN A 42 12.11 15.15 -21.52
C GLN A 42 12.05 15.49 -20.03
N GLN A 43 12.15 16.77 -19.70
CA GLN A 43 12.12 17.22 -18.31
C GLN A 43 10.74 16.99 -17.68
N TRP A 44 9.69 17.23 -18.42
CA TRP A 44 8.31 16.97 -17.95
C TRP A 44 8.13 15.49 -17.60
N ALA A 45 8.51 14.60 -18.51
CA ALA A 45 8.39 13.16 -18.31
C ALA A 45 9.23 12.69 -17.12
N ALA A 46 10.47 13.19 -17.00
CA ALA A 46 11.34 12.87 -15.86
C ALA A 46 10.71 13.29 -14.53
N THR A 47 10.17 14.49 -14.47
CA THR A 47 9.51 15.02 -13.27
C THR A 47 8.28 14.18 -12.90
N ARG A 48 7.47 13.82 -13.90
CA ARG A 48 6.29 12.97 -13.66
C ARG A 48 6.70 11.58 -13.18
N ALA A 49 7.74 11.00 -13.76
CA ALA A 49 8.26 9.70 -13.33
C ALA A 49 8.70 9.74 -11.85
N GLU A 50 9.44 10.76 -11.46
CA GLU A 50 9.89 10.92 -10.07
C GLU A 50 8.70 11.06 -9.11
N LEU A 51 7.69 11.82 -9.50
CA LEU A 51 6.48 11.99 -8.68
C LEU A 51 5.73 10.67 -8.51
N CYS A 52 5.62 9.88 -9.58
CA CYS A 52 4.98 8.57 -9.52
C CYS A 52 5.77 7.58 -8.66
N GLU A 53 7.11 7.64 -8.71
CA GLU A 53 7.96 6.83 -7.85
C GLU A 53 7.70 7.12 -6.37
N LYS A 54 7.56 8.40 -6.02
CA LYS A 54 7.25 8.81 -4.65
C LYS A 54 5.87 8.35 -4.21
N ARG A 55 4.88 8.45 -5.09
CA ARG A 55 3.52 7.98 -4.80
C ARG A 55 3.46 6.48 -4.62
N HIS A 56 4.20 5.73 -5.45
CA HIS A 56 4.29 4.28 -5.33
C HIS A 56 4.91 3.87 -3.99
N SER A 57 6.01 4.52 -3.61
CA SER A 57 6.69 4.28 -2.34
C SER A 57 5.78 4.60 -1.14
N LEU A 58 5.04 5.71 -1.20
CA LEU A 58 4.11 6.10 -0.15
C LEU A 58 2.97 5.08 -0.01
N ALA A 59 2.40 4.64 -1.13
CA ALA A 59 1.34 3.63 -1.13
C ALA A 59 1.83 2.33 -0.49
N ALA A 60 3.04 1.89 -0.83
CA ALA A 60 3.65 0.70 -0.24
C ALA A 60 3.82 0.83 1.27
N ARG A 61 4.26 2.00 1.74
CA ARG A 61 4.41 2.27 3.17
C ARG A 61 3.08 2.27 3.90
N LEU A 62 2.05 2.84 3.29
CA LEU A 62 0.70 2.84 3.86
C LEU A 62 0.15 1.42 3.98
N ASP A 63 0.36 0.59 2.97
CA ASP A 63 -0.05 -0.81 2.97
C ASP A 63 0.65 -1.59 4.09
N GLN A 64 1.97 -1.42 4.22
CA GLN A 64 2.75 -2.04 5.29
C GLN A 64 2.26 -1.60 6.68
N TRP A 65 2.03 -0.31 6.84
CA TRP A 65 1.52 0.23 8.11
C TRP A 65 0.15 -0.35 8.45
N SER A 66 -0.74 -0.42 7.47
CA SER A 66 -2.07 -1.03 7.62
C SER A 66 -1.98 -2.50 8.05
N GLU A 67 -1.13 -3.26 7.38
CA GLU A 67 -0.92 -4.69 7.68
C GLU A 67 -0.38 -4.88 9.09
N GLU A 68 0.61 -4.09 9.48
CA GLU A 68 1.18 -4.14 10.82
C GLU A 68 0.16 -3.76 11.89
N THR A 69 -0.61 -2.71 11.64
CA THR A 69 -1.65 -2.25 12.55
C THR A 69 -2.71 -3.33 12.75
N ASN A 70 -3.18 -3.93 11.66
CA ASN A 70 -4.16 -5.02 11.71
C ASN A 70 -3.62 -6.23 12.47
N ARG A 71 -2.34 -6.58 12.26
CA ARG A 71 -1.69 -7.67 12.97
C ARG A 71 -1.62 -7.41 14.46
N ARG A 72 -1.25 -6.19 14.86
CA ARG A 72 -1.20 -5.79 16.27
C ARG A 72 -2.57 -5.84 16.93
N LEU A 73 -3.59 -5.35 16.22
CA LEU A 73 -4.97 -5.39 16.71
C LEU A 73 -5.47 -6.83 16.88
N GLN A 74 -5.15 -7.70 15.94
CA GLN A 74 -5.48 -9.13 16.04
C GLN A 74 -4.82 -9.77 17.24
N LEU A 75 -3.52 -9.55 17.42
CA LEU A 75 -2.78 -10.11 18.57
C LEU A 75 -3.33 -9.60 19.89
N ALA A 76 -3.65 -8.33 19.98
CA ALA A 76 -4.24 -7.73 21.18
C ALA A 76 -5.61 -8.34 21.49
N ALA A 77 -6.43 -8.55 20.46
CA ALA A 77 -7.73 -9.19 20.60
C ALA A 77 -7.63 -10.63 21.07
N GLU A 78 -6.67 -11.40 20.49
CA GLU A 78 -6.41 -12.78 20.89
C GLU A 78 -5.91 -12.87 22.33
N THR A 79 -4.99 -12.01 22.72
CA THR A 79 -4.47 -11.95 24.09
C THR A 79 -5.56 -11.63 25.08
N LYS A 80 -6.41 -10.65 24.74
CA LYS A 80 -7.56 -10.28 25.58
C LYS A 80 -8.55 -11.42 25.71
N ALA A 81 -8.83 -12.12 24.62
CA ALA A 81 -9.75 -13.27 24.63
C ALA A 81 -9.20 -14.42 25.49
N LYS A 82 -7.91 -14.74 25.38
CA LYS A 82 -7.24 -15.75 26.18
C LYS A 82 -7.26 -15.41 27.66
N LYS A 83 -6.99 -14.15 28.00
CA LYS A 83 -7.02 -13.67 29.38
C LYS A 83 -8.41 -13.79 29.97
N LYS A 84 -9.42 -13.39 29.21
CA LYS A 84 -10.81 -13.47 29.64
C LYS A 84 -11.27 -14.90 29.86
N LEU A 85 -10.85 -15.81 28.99
CA LEU A 85 -11.14 -17.25 29.13
C LEU A 85 -10.46 -17.82 30.35
N ALA A 86 -9.20 -17.49 30.60
CA ALA A 86 -8.44 -17.94 31.77
C ALA A 86 -9.08 -17.46 33.07
N GLU A 87 -9.50 -16.20 33.12
CA GLU A 87 -10.22 -15.64 34.28
C GLU A 87 -11.56 -16.34 34.53
N SER A 88 -12.28 -16.64 33.45
CA SER A 88 -13.54 -17.36 33.51
C SER A 88 -13.36 -18.78 34.05
N LEU A 89 -12.34 -19.48 33.60
CA LEU A 89 -11.98 -20.83 34.07
C LEU A 89 -11.60 -20.80 35.52
N GLU A 90 -10.73 -19.87 35.94
CA GLU A 90 -10.29 -19.71 37.32
C GLU A 90 -11.48 -19.43 38.24
N ALA A 91 -12.37 -18.54 37.86
CA ALA A 91 -13.59 -18.25 38.62
C ALA A 91 -14.48 -19.49 38.77
N HIS A 92 -14.61 -20.29 37.70
CA HIS A 92 -15.37 -21.53 37.74
C HIS A 92 -14.74 -22.56 38.68
N MET A 93 -13.42 -22.76 38.60
CA MET A 93 -12.69 -23.69 39.45
C MET A 93 -12.78 -23.29 40.92
N ASN A 94 -12.62 -22.02 41.24
CA ASN A 94 -12.74 -21.52 42.61
C ASN A 94 -14.15 -21.74 43.17
N LYS A 95 -15.16 -21.51 42.36
CA LYS A 95 -16.56 -21.71 42.72
C LYS A 95 -16.85 -23.19 43.01
N THR A 96 -16.33 -24.09 42.17
CA THR A 96 -16.49 -25.52 42.31
C THR A 96 -15.80 -26.03 43.56
N THR A 97 -14.56 -25.58 43.82
CA THR A 97 -13.78 -25.94 45.00
C THR A 97 -14.50 -25.52 46.30
N SER A 98 -15.05 -24.31 46.31
CA SER A 98 -15.83 -23.81 47.43
C SER A 98 -17.07 -24.65 47.72
N GLY A 99 -17.67 -25.23 46.65
CA GLY A 99 -18.89 -26.02 46.76
C GLY A 99 -18.67 -27.43 47.29
N GLU A 100 -17.43 -27.90 47.35
CA GLU A 100 -17.09 -29.26 47.76
C GLU A 100 -16.70 -29.41 49.24
N VAL A 101 -16.88 -28.39 50.00
CA VAL A 101 -16.51 -28.43 51.44
C VAL A 101 -17.55 -29.21 52.29
#